data_79ff57c0660a819bb520d87feedc8fd9
#
_entry.id   79ff57c0660a819bb520d87feedc8fd9
#
_cell.length_a   1.000
_cell.length_b   1.000
_cell.length_c   1.000
_cell.angle_alpha   90.00
_cell.angle_beta   90.00
_cell.angle_gamma   90.00
#
_symmetry.space_group_name_H-M   'P 1'
#
loop_
_entity.id
_entity.type
_entity.pdbx_description
1 polymer ?
#
loop_
_entity_poly.entity_id
_entity_poly.type
_entity_poly.pdbx_seq_one_letter_code
_entity_poly.pdbx_strand_id
1 'polypeptide(L)' 'MLVHSIIELEGYFAKLERGRDGMLYGRVIGLEEIISFKAPAQRVAERCFSRALQAYFERCKVRGVEPEKPRGLGF' A
#
# COMPACT_ATOMS: atom_id res chain seq x y z
N MET A 1 -8.68 1.14 -20.83
CA MET A 1 -7.37 1.65 -20.46
C MET A 1 -7.09 1.41 -18.99
N LEU A 2 -5.96 0.81 -18.73
CA LEU A 2 -5.57 0.58 -17.34
C LEU A 2 -5.01 1.88 -16.77
N VAL A 3 -5.59 2.30 -15.67
CA VAL A 3 -5.09 3.47 -14.98
C VAL A 3 -4.30 2.98 -13.78
N HIS A 4 -3.00 3.19 -13.85
CA HIS A 4 -2.13 2.90 -12.73
C HIS A 4 -1.77 4.20 -12.08
N SER A 5 -1.90 4.27 -10.77
CA SER A 5 -1.39 5.41 -10.04
C SER A 5 -0.61 4.89 -8.86
N ILE A 6 0.35 5.69 -8.44
CA ILE A 6 1.18 5.36 -7.29
C ILE A 6 0.94 6.46 -6.28
N ILE A 7 0.61 6.05 -5.05
CA ILE A 7 0.45 7.00 -3.97
C ILE A 7 1.56 6.76 -2.96
N GLU A 8 1.95 7.81 -2.27
CA GLU A 8 3.06 7.73 -1.33
C GLU A 8 2.57 8.21 0.03
N LEU A 9 2.99 7.51 1.08
CA LEU A 9 2.63 7.85 2.43
C LEU A 9 3.78 7.42 3.35
N GLU A 10 4.36 8.39 4.05
CA GLU A 10 5.41 8.14 5.03
C GLU A 10 6.60 7.36 4.44
N GLY A 11 6.90 7.62 3.19
CA GLY A 11 8.01 6.96 2.51
C GLY A 11 7.68 5.61 1.92
N TYR A 12 6.44 5.17 2.03
CA TYR A 12 5.99 3.92 1.41
C TYR A 12 5.16 4.24 0.18
N PHE A 13 5.21 3.35 -0.80
CA PHE A 13 4.55 3.57 -2.08
C PHE A 13 3.59 2.43 -2.35
N ALA A 14 2.40 2.76 -2.83
CA ALA A 14 1.41 1.76 -3.19
C ALA A 14 0.97 1.99 -4.62
N LYS A 15 0.88 0.90 -5.37
CA LYS A 15 0.38 0.92 -6.72
C LYS A 15 -1.10 0.61 -6.69
N LEU A 16 -1.89 1.43 -7.35
CA LEU A 16 -3.34 1.28 -7.39
C LEU A 16 -3.78 0.81 -8.76
N GLU A 17 -4.69 -0.14 -8.77
CA GLU A 17 -5.31 -0.63 -10.01
C GLU A 17 -6.80 -0.74 -9.79
N ARG A 18 -7.57 -0.38 -10.83
CA ARG A 18 -9.03 -0.50 -10.76
C ARG A 18 -9.42 -1.89 -11.20
N GLY A 19 -10.20 -2.56 -10.36
CA GLY A 19 -10.70 -3.88 -10.66
C GLY A 19 -11.97 -3.82 -11.49
N ARG A 20 -12.43 -4.99 -11.94
CA ARG A 20 -13.64 -5.11 -12.73
C ARG A 20 -14.87 -4.69 -11.93
N ASP A 21 -14.81 -4.83 -10.63
CA ASP A 21 -15.91 -4.47 -9.75
C ASP A 21 -15.95 -2.97 -9.46
N GLY A 22 -15.05 -2.20 -10.06
CA GLY A 22 -14.98 -0.76 -9.84
C GLY A 22 -14.20 -0.36 -8.62
N MET A 23 -13.75 -1.34 -7.82
CA MET A 23 -12.94 -1.05 -6.65
C MET A 23 -11.50 -0.80 -7.05
N LEU A 24 -10.79 -0.04 -6.22
CA LEU A 24 -9.37 0.15 -6.38
C LEU A 24 -8.64 -0.83 -5.48
N TYR A 25 -7.67 -1.51 -6.05
CA TYR A 25 -6.84 -2.46 -5.31
C TYR A 25 -5.44 -1.89 -5.24
N GLY A 26 -4.93 -1.75 -4.01
CA GLY A 26 -3.62 -1.19 -3.79
C GLY A 26 -2.67 -2.22 -3.23
N ARG A 27 -1.41 -2.11 -3.60
CA ARG A 27 -0.37 -2.99 -3.08
C ARG A 27 0.88 -2.17 -2.84
N VAL A 28 1.43 -2.34 -1.65
CA VAL A 28 2.66 -1.65 -1.30
C VAL A 28 3.81 -2.31 -2.04
N ILE A 29 4.64 -1.51 -2.69
CA ILE A 29 5.74 -2.02 -3.50
C ILE A 29 7.05 -1.81 -2.78
N GLY A 30 8.05 -2.64 -3.14
CA GLY A 30 9.38 -2.49 -2.59
C GLY A 30 9.60 -3.20 -1.26
N LEU A 31 8.63 -4.00 -0.81
CA LEU A 31 8.76 -4.74 0.43
C LEU A 31 8.69 -6.23 0.16
N GLU A 32 9.28 -7.02 1.04
CA GLU A 32 9.15 -8.47 0.96
C GLU A 32 7.79 -8.93 1.42
N GLU A 33 7.24 -8.30 2.45
CA GLU A 33 5.92 -8.66 2.91
C GLU A 33 4.87 -8.10 1.96
N ILE A 34 3.84 -8.90 1.69
CA ILE A 34 2.76 -8.47 0.81
C ILE A 34 1.74 -7.70 1.64
N ILE A 35 1.61 -6.41 1.35
CA ILE A 35 0.65 -5.56 2.02
C ILE A 35 -0.28 -5.01 0.95
N SER A 36 -1.56 -5.33 1.08
CA SER A 36 -2.54 -4.88 0.09
C SER A 36 -3.74 -4.29 0.80
N PHE A 37 -4.50 -3.51 0.05
CA PHE A 37 -5.71 -2.90 0.55
C PHE A 37 -6.68 -2.69 -0.59
N LYS A 38 -7.91 -2.37 -0.25
CA LYS A 38 -8.97 -2.15 -1.22
C LYS A 38 -9.70 -0.88 -0.84
N ALA A 39 -10.04 -0.08 -1.84
CA ALA A 39 -10.72 1.19 -1.62
C ALA A 39 -11.85 1.35 -2.61
N PRO A 40 -13.02 1.86 -2.17
CA PRO A 40 -14.14 2.03 -3.09
C PRO A 40 -13.97 3.21 -4.04
N ALA A 41 -13.10 4.16 -3.71
CA ALA A 41 -12.90 5.34 -4.55
C ALA A 41 -11.51 5.90 -4.32
N GLN A 42 -11.04 6.62 -5.32
CA GLN A 42 -9.71 7.23 -5.26
C GLN A 42 -9.55 8.14 -4.04
N ARG A 43 -10.59 8.88 -3.70
CA ARG A 43 -10.49 9.88 -2.63
C ARG A 43 -10.28 9.27 -1.25
N VAL A 44 -10.59 7.98 -1.07
CA VAL A 44 -10.38 7.30 0.21
C VAL A 44 -9.23 6.31 0.14
N ALA A 45 -8.55 6.21 -1.00
CA ALA A 45 -7.48 5.24 -1.16
C ALA A 45 -6.34 5.50 -0.19
N GLU A 46 -5.99 6.76 0.04
CA GLU A 46 -4.91 7.09 0.95
C GLU A 46 -5.23 6.68 2.38
N ARG A 47 -6.49 6.82 2.78
CA ARG A 47 -6.91 6.40 4.12
C ARG A 47 -6.80 4.89 4.25
N CYS A 48 -7.21 4.16 3.22
CA CYS A 48 -7.12 2.70 3.24
C CYS A 48 -5.66 2.27 3.28
N PHE A 49 -4.80 2.96 2.55
CA PHE A 49 -3.38 2.72 2.56
C PHE A 49 -2.80 2.96 3.95
N SER A 50 -3.19 4.07 4.57
CA SER A 50 -2.73 4.40 5.92
C SER A 50 -3.11 3.30 6.91
N ARG A 51 -4.33 2.79 6.82
CA ARG A 51 -4.76 1.72 7.72
C ARG A 51 -3.95 0.45 7.50
N ALA A 52 -3.66 0.13 6.25
CA ALA A 52 -2.88 -1.06 5.93
C ALA A 52 -1.46 -0.93 6.49
N LEU A 53 -0.88 0.26 6.38
CA LEU A 53 0.45 0.51 6.93
C LEU A 53 0.44 0.42 8.45
N GLN A 54 -0.58 0.98 9.10
CA GLN A 54 -0.66 0.92 10.55
C GLN A 54 -0.75 -0.53 11.03
N ALA A 55 -1.53 -1.34 10.34
CA ALA A 55 -1.63 -2.75 10.67
C ALA A 55 -0.28 -3.44 10.53
N TYR A 56 0.46 -3.10 9.48
CA TYR A 56 1.79 -3.64 9.25
C TYR A 56 2.75 -3.25 10.39
N PHE A 57 2.72 -1.96 10.76
CA PHE A 57 3.60 -1.47 11.83
C PHE A 57 3.27 -2.17 13.14
N GLU A 58 2.00 -2.42 13.42
CA GLU A 58 1.61 -3.13 14.62
C GLU A 58 2.12 -4.56 14.62
N ARG A 59 2.04 -5.24 13.47
CA ARG A 59 2.58 -6.59 13.36
C ARG A 59 4.08 -6.60 13.64
N CYS A 60 4.80 -5.62 13.11
CA CYS A 60 6.23 -5.53 13.33
C CYS A 60 6.54 -5.32 14.81
N LYS A 61 5.76 -4.46 15.46
CA LYS A 61 5.95 -4.16 16.87
C LYS A 61 5.74 -5.41 17.72
N VAL A 62 4.69 -6.16 17.43
CA VAL A 62 4.40 -7.37 18.17
C VAL A 62 5.51 -8.39 18.00
N ARG A 63 6.06 -8.48 16.79
CA ARG A 63 7.13 -9.43 16.49
C ARG A 63 8.51 -8.94 16.93
N GLY A 64 8.61 -7.68 17.35
CA GLY A 64 9.88 -7.13 17.77
C GLY A 64 10.85 -6.87 16.62
N VAL A 65 10.34 -6.61 15.43
CA VAL A 65 11.18 -6.33 14.27
C VAL A 65 10.88 -4.93 13.76
N GLU A 66 11.85 -4.34 13.08
CA GLU A 66 11.66 -3.03 12.49
C GLU A 66 10.92 -3.17 11.16
N PRO A 67 10.03 -2.22 10.84
CA PRO A 67 9.38 -2.24 9.54
C PRO A 67 10.38 -2.14 8.40
N GLU A 68 10.11 -2.84 7.32
CA GLU A 68 10.94 -2.75 6.13
C GLU A 68 10.82 -1.36 5.54
N LYS A 69 11.86 -0.96 4.84
CA LYS A 69 11.83 0.26 4.05
C LYS A 69 11.83 -0.12 2.58
N PRO A 70 11.08 0.63 1.74
CA PRO A 70 11.02 0.29 0.32
C PRO A 70 12.41 0.36 -0.31
N ARG A 71 12.69 -0.57 -1.19
CA ARG A 71 13.97 -0.62 -1.88
C ARG A 71 13.75 -1.15 -3.27
N GLY A 72 14.72 -0.85 -4.15
CA GLY A 72 14.65 -1.33 -5.52
C GLY A 72 13.57 -0.68 -6.33
N LEU A 73 13.13 0.52 -5.95
CA LEU A 73 12.05 1.19 -6.66
C LEU A 73 12.50 1.82 -7.97
N GLY A 74 13.77 2.14 -8.10
CA GLY A 74 14.31 2.54 -9.38
C GLY A 74 13.82 3.85 -9.94
N PHE A 75 13.28 4.71 -9.14
CA PHE A 75 12.90 6.02 -9.68
C PHE A 75 13.85 7.11 -9.30
#